data_e7671c4d61f2fe9c33a253cf8d934e9e
#
_entry.id   e7671c4d61f2fe9c33a253cf8d934e9e
#
_cell.length_a   1.000
_cell.length_b   1.000
_cell.length_c   1.000
_cell.angle_alpha   90.00
_cell.angle_beta   90.00
_cell.angle_gamma   90.00
#
_symmetry.space_group_name_H-M   'P 1'
#
loop_
_entity.id
_entity.type
_entity.pdbx_description
1 polymer ?
#
loop_
_entity_poly.entity_id
_entity_poly.type
_entity_poly.pdbx_seq_one_letter_code
_entity_poly.pdbx_strand_id
1 'polypeptide(L)'
;MDRFSERRSMGKRFDIMLFPEGKAKAFSLSYDDGVVQDRRLVEIYNRYQVKCTFNLGYGVLGYKQVVDVPGKRRTDISKVEPEEVQELYKNQEVGGHGLYHSDLTALGSPYAMYEILEDKKQLEKLVKDL
;
A
#
# COMPACT_ATOMS: atom_id res chain seq x y z
N MET A 1 9.41 27.19 64.01
CA MET A 1 8.73 27.65 62.75
C MET A 1 9.28 26.85 61.59
N ASP A 2 8.80 25.60 61.43
CA ASP A 2 9.27 24.69 60.39
C ASP A 2 8.28 24.68 59.23
N ARG A 3 8.70 25.22 58.08
CA ARG A 3 7.97 25.07 56.82
C ARG A 3 8.44 23.79 56.17
N PHE A 4 7.71 22.73 56.40
CA PHE A 4 7.83 21.51 55.59
C PHE A 4 7.43 21.82 54.14
N SER A 5 8.42 21.77 53.24
CA SER A 5 8.19 21.78 51.80
C SER A 5 7.60 20.44 51.42
N GLU A 6 6.32 20.39 51.16
CA GLU A 6 5.69 19.26 50.47
C GLU A 6 6.30 19.13 49.07
N ARG A 7 7.21 18.17 48.92
CA ARG A 7 7.59 17.68 47.57
C ARG A 7 6.40 16.94 47.01
N ARG A 8 5.61 17.61 46.16
CA ARG A 8 4.65 16.93 45.32
C ARG A 8 5.43 15.96 44.45
N SER A 9 5.26 14.66 44.71
CA SER A 9 5.67 13.58 43.83
C SER A 9 4.96 13.79 42.47
N MET A 10 5.69 14.26 41.46
CA MET A 10 5.21 14.22 40.10
C MET A 10 5.16 12.76 39.67
N GLY A 11 4.01 12.14 39.84
CA GLY A 11 3.73 10.83 39.27
C GLY A 11 4.05 10.85 37.78
N LYS A 12 4.84 9.90 37.32
CA LYS A 12 5.10 9.74 35.89
C LYS A 12 3.76 9.58 35.17
N ARG A 13 3.39 10.59 34.39
CA ARG A 13 2.21 10.54 33.54
C ARG A 13 2.58 9.70 32.32
N PHE A 14 1.96 8.54 32.16
CA PHE A 14 2.08 7.73 30.95
C PHE A 14 0.91 8.12 30.05
N ASP A 15 1.21 8.85 28.98
CA ASP A 15 0.22 9.10 27.94
C ASP A 15 0.17 7.86 27.03
N ILE A 16 -0.94 7.14 27.07
CA ILE A 16 -1.20 6.02 26.19
C ILE A 16 -1.93 6.56 24.96
N MET A 17 -1.29 6.52 23.79
CA MET A 17 -1.94 6.82 22.53
C MET A 17 -2.73 5.59 22.07
N LEU A 18 -4.00 5.79 21.75
CA LEU A 18 -4.87 4.78 21.18
C LEU A 18 -5.18 5.11 19.71
N PHE A 19 -5.44 4.08 18.93
CA PHE A 19 -5.99 4.24 17.58
C PHE A 19 -7.44 4.78 17.64
N PRO A 20 -8.00 5.22 16.52
CA PRO A 20 -9.39 5.68 16.46
C PRO A 20 -10.34 4.74 17.19
N GLU A 21 -11.42 5.29 17.75
CA GLU A 21 -12.42 4.56 18.56
C GLU A 21 -11.85 3.90 19.84
N GLY A 22 -10.71 4.36 20.34
CA GLY A 22 -10.11 3.83 21.56
C GLY A 22 -9.47 2.43 21.41
N LYS A 23 -9.15 2.01 20.18
CA LYS A 23 -8.54 0.71 19.91
C LYS A 23 -7.10 0.68 20.38
N ALA A 24 -6.70 -0.40 21.06
CA ALA A 24 -5.33 -0.62 21.52
C ALA A 24 -4.38 -1.13 20.42
N LYS A 25 -4.93 -1.63 19.30
CA LYS A 25 -4.17 -2.17 18.16
C LYS A 25 -4.84 -1.76 16.85
N ALA A 26 -4.02 -1.53 15.82
CA ALA A 26 -4.43 -1.39 14.44
C ALA A 26 -3.70 -2.42 13.58
N PHE A 27 -4.29 -2.76 12.46
CA PHE A 27 -3.75 -3.67 11.46
C PHE A 27 -3.98 -3.06 10.08
N SER A 28 -2.97 -3.07 9.24
CA SER A 28 -3.05 -2.62 7.85
C SER A 28 -2.44 -3.66 6.93
N LEU A 29 -2.93 -3.70 5.70
CA LEU A 29 -2.42 -4.54 4.63
C LEU A 29 -1.98 -3.64 3.48
N SER A 30 -0.85 -3.98 2.89
CA SER A 30 -0.33 -3.33 1.69
C SER A 30 0.29 -4.41 0.79
N TYR A 31 -0.11 -4.40 -0.49
CA TYR A 31 0.38 -5.32 -1.51
C TYR A 31 0.84 -4.54 -2.71
N ASP A 32 1.91 -5.03 -3.33
CA ASP A 32 2.57 -4.35 -4.42
C ASP A 32 2.34 -5.08 -5.75
N ASP A 33 2.64 -4.39 -6.83
CA ASP A 33 2.82 -4.91 -8.18
C ASP A 33 1.57 -5.17 -9.03
N GLY A 34 0.37 -5.26 -8.48
CA GLY A 34 -0.84 -5.49 -9.26
C GLY A 34 -0.79 -6.79 -10.06
N VAL A 35 -0.45 -7.90 -9.43
CA VAL A 35 -0.35 -9.21 -10.09
C VAL A 35 -1.71 -9.89 -10.25
N VAL A 36 -1.82 -10.81 -11.20
CA VAL A 36 -3.10 -11.52 -11.51
C VAL A 36 -3.70 -12.26 -10.30
N GLN A 37 -2.90 -12.57 -9.28
CA GLN A 37 -3.36 -13.15 -8.01
C GLN A 37 -4.24 -12.20 -7.20
N ASP A 38 -4.14 -10.90 -7.42
CA ASP A 38 -4.94 -9.88 -6.73
C ASP A 38 -6.43 -10.10 -6.96
N ARG A 39 -6.84 -10.64 -8.11
CA ARG A 39 -8.25 -11.00 -8.39
C ARG A 39 -8.83 -11.88 -7.30
N ARG A 40 -8.09 -12.93 -6.88
CA ARG A 40 -8.51 -13.82 -5.80
C ARG A 40 -8.38 -13.15 -4.42
N LEU A 41 -7.32 -12.38 -4.23
CA LEU A 41 -7.05 -11.72 -2.96
C LEU A 41 -8.13 -10.68 -2.64
N VAL A 42 -8.48 -9.85 -3.62
CA VAL A 42 -9.54 -8.84 -3.51
C VAL A 42 -10.91 -9.49 -3.26
N GLU A 43 -11.23 -10.62 -3.92
CA GLU A 43 -12.45 -11.38 -3.64
C GLU A 43 -12.53 -11.79 -2.17
N ILE A 44 -11.42 -12.30 -1.61
CA ILE A 44 -11.35 -12.70 -0.21
C ILE A 44 -11.54 -11.49 0.70
N TYR A 45 -10.83 -10.38 0.44
CA TYR A 45 -10.91 -9.18 1.26
C TYR A 45 -12.32 -8.56 1.24
N ASN A 46 -12.95 -8.50 0.08
CA ASN A 46 -14.31 -8.01 -0.05
C ASN A 46 -15.30 -8.89 0.73
N ARG A 47 -15.15 -10.22 0.69
CA ARG A 47 -15.99 -11.17 1.45
C ARG A 47 -15.90 -10.93 2.96
N TYR A 48 -14.72 -10.63 3.46
CA TYR A 48 -14.47 -10.41 4.90
C TYR A 48 -14.48 -8.93 5.30
N GLN A 49 -14.82 -8.03 4.38
CA GLN A 49 -14.84 -6.57 4.60
C GLN A 49 -13.48 -6.02 5.10
N VAL A 50 -12.39 -6.64 4.66
CA VAL A 50 -11.03 -6.20 4.94
C VAL A 50 -10.60 -5.16 3.91
N LYS A 51 -9.97 -4.09 4.36
CA LYS A 51 -9.38 -3.06 3.49
C LYS A 51 -7.88 -3.30 3.34
N CYS A 52 -7.37 -3.01 2.14
CA CYS A 52 -5.97 -3.15 1.78
C CYS A 52 -5.60 -2.04 0.81
N THR A 53 -4.36 -1.59 0.86
CA THR A 53 -3.76 -0.73 -0.16
C THR A 53 -3.06 -1.62 -1.19
N PHE A 54 -3.40 -1.46 -2.46
CA PHE A 54 -2.73 -2.11 -3.59
C PHE A 54 -1.89 -1.07 -4.33
N ASN A 55 -0.57 -1.24 -4.31
CA ASN A 55 0.37 -0.32 -4.92
C ASN A 55 0.67 -0.77 -6.36
N LEU A 56 0.26 0.02 -7.31
CA LEU A 56 0.31 -0.31 -8.74
C LEU A 56 1.30 0.60 -9.47
N GLY A 57 2.07 0.05 -10.41
CA GLY A 57 2.84 0.80 -11.38
C GLY A 57 2.07 0.86 -12.70
N TYR A 58 1.57 2.03 -13.08
CA TYR A 58 0.74 2.17 -14.28
C TYR A 58 1.43 1.67 -15.55
N GLY A 59 2.71 1.99 -15.74
CA GLY A 59 3.45 1.66 -16.96
C GLY A 59 3.79 0.17 -17.12
N VAL A 60 3.55 -0.64 -16.09
CA VAL A 60 3.77 -2.09 -16.14
C VAL A 60 2.46 -2.90 -16.13
N LEU A 61 1.30 -2.24 -16.05
CA LEU A 61 0.00 -2.91 -16.16
C LEU A 61 -0.09 -3.67 -17.51
N GLY A 62 -0.72 -4.84 -17.50
CA GLY A 62 -0.86 -5.71 -18.65
C GLY A 62 0.41 -6.50 -19.02
N TYR A 63 1.55 -6.28 -18.36
CA TYR A 63 2.78 -7.01 -18.63
C TYR A 63 2.64 -8.50 -18.29
N LYS A 64 3.03 -9.37 -19.24
CA LYS A 64 2.93 -10.82 -19.07
C LYS A 64 4.25 -11.42 -18.61
N GLN A 65 4.22 -12.12 -17.49
CA GLN A 65 5.42 -12.72 -16.92
C GLN A 65 5.10 -14.04 -16.20
N VAL A 66 5.88 -15.05 -16.50
CA VAL A 66 5.86 -16.34 -15.79
C VAL A 66 7.23 -16.61 -15.23
N VAL A 67 7.31 -16.86 -13.95
CA VAL A 67 8.56 -17.20 -13.26
C VAL A 67 8.66 -18.70 -13.09
N ASP A 68 9.77 -19.26 -13.55
CA ASP A 68 10.13 -20.66 -13.38
C ASP A 68 11.42 -20.74 -12.57
N VAL A 69 11.28 -21.08 -11.28
CA VAL A 69 12.42 -21.20 -10.38
C VAL A 69 12.67 -22.67 -10.11
N PRO A 70 13.90 -23.18 -10.36
CA PRO A 70 14.24 -24.57 -10.12
C PRO A 70 13.83 -25.04 -8.71
N GLY A 71 13.11 -26.15 -8.62
CA GLY A 71 12.61 -26.70 -7.35
C GLY A 71 11.39 -26.01 -6.76
N LYS A 72 10.81 -25.00 -7.44
CA LYS A 72 9.56 -24.35 -7.06
C LYS A 72 8.51 -24.50 -8.16
N ARG A 73 7.25 -24.25 -7.80
CA ARG A 73 6.16 -24.25 -8.79
C ARG A 73 6.33 -23.06 -9.74
N ARG A 74 6.21 -23.33 -11.04
CA ARG A 74 6.05 -22.28 -12.04
C ARG A 74 4.86 -21.38 -11.68
N THR A 75 5.08 -20.09 -11.62
CA THR A 75 4.10 -19.10 -11.14
C THR A 75 3.91 -18.00 -12.17
N ASP A 76 2.66 -17.76 -12.53
CA ASP A 76 2.28 -16.60 -13.32
C ASP A 76 2.25 -15.37 -12.41
N ILE A 77 3.08 -14.37 -12.72
CA ILE A 77 3.14 -13.07 -12.04
C ILE A 77 2.83 -11.92 -13.02
N SER A 78 2.06 -12.23 -14.06
CA SER A 78 1.56 -11.23 -14.99
C SER A 78 0.79 -10.15 -14.24
N LYS A 79 0.87 -8.93 -14.74
CA LYS A 79 0.14 -7.79 -14.16
C LYS A 79 -1.31 -7.80 -14.64
N VAL A 80 -2.18 -7.25 -13.82
CA VAL A 80 -3.59 -7.03 -14.17
C VAL A 80 -3.70 -6.07 -15.37
N GLU A 81 -4.76 -6.20 -16.15
CA GLU A 81 -4.96 -5.31 -17.29
C GLU A 81 -5.43 -3.92 -16.81
N PRO A 82 -5.02 -2.84 -17.51
CA PRO A 82 -5.45 -1.49 -17.13
C PRO A 82 -6.98 -1.34 -17.05
N GLU A 83 -7.70 -1.99 -17.95
CA GLU A 83 -9.16 -1.89 -18.08
C GLU A 83 -9.90 -2.51 -16.89
N GLU A 84 -9.28 -3.45 -16.16
CA GLU A 84 -9.92 -4.10 -15.02
C GLU A 84 -9.65 -3.39 -13.69
N VAL A 85 -8.67 -2.49 -13.63
CA VAL A 85 -8.19 -1.87 -12.36
C VAL A 85 -9.33 -1.21 -11.60
N GLN A 86 -10.14 -0.38 -12.26
CA GLN A 86 -11.21 0.35 -11.61
C GLN A 86 -12.25 -0.58 -10.97
N GLU A 87 -12.66 -1.62 -11.67
CA GLU A 87 -13.67 -2.56 -11.14
C GLU A 87 -13.07 -3.53 -10.13
N LEU A 88 -11.85 -4.01 -10.38
CA LEU A 88 -11.17 -4.95 -9.50
C LEU A 88 -10.94 -4.35 -8.09
N TYR A 89 -10.39 -3.14 -8.03
CA TYR A 89 -10.01 -2.53 -6.76
C TYR A 89 -11.04 -1.54 -6.19
N LYS A 90 -12.25 -1.46 -6.74
CA LYS A 90 -13.29 -0.47 -6.36
C LYS A 90 -13.62 -0.38 -4.86
N ASN A 91 -13.37 -1.42 -4.10
CA ASN A 91 -13.59 -1.46 -2.65
C ASN A 91 -12.29 -1.43 -1.83
N GLN A 92 -11.16 -1.23 -2.49
CA GLN A 92 -9.83 -1.21 -1.91
C GLN A 92 -9.18 0.15 -2.16
N GLU A 93 -8.06 0.42 -1.52
CA GLU A 93 -7.25 1.60 -1.82
C GLU A 93 -6.22 1.26 -2.90
N VAL A 94 -6.02 2.18 -3.85
CA VAL A 94 -4.94 2.08 -4.85
C VAL A 94 -3.89 3.15 -4.58
N GLY A 95 -2.64 2.72 -4.42
CA GLY A 95 -1.46 3.57 -4.28
C GLY A 95 -0.57 3.48 -5.52
N GLY A 96 0.30 4.48 -5.71
CA GLY A 96 1.34 4.44 -6.74
C GLY A 96 2.54 3.59 -6.30
N HIS A 97 3.18 2.91 -7.27
CA HIS A 97 4.37 2.08 -7.05
C HIS A 97 5.53 2.42 -7.99
N GLY A 98 5.47 3.60 -8.61
CA GLY A 98 6.38 4.03 -9.67
C GLY A 98 5.97 3.52 -11.04
N LEU A 99 6.10 4.38 -12.04
CA LEU A 99 5.54 4.17 -13.38
C LEU A 99 5.99 2.84 -14.00
N TYR A 100 7.29 2.57 -13.97
CA TYR A 100 7.91 1.37 -14.54
C TYR A 100 8.59 0.48 -13.51
N HIS A 101 8.31 0.69 -12.21
CA HIS A 101 8.95 -0.05 -11.12
C HIS A 101 10.49 0.06 -11.15
N SER A 102 11.00 1.22 -11.52
CA SER A 102 12.42 1.49 -11.63
C SER A 102 13.08 1.61 -10.26
N ASP A 103 14.36 1.23 -10.16
CA ASP A 103 15.15 1.53 -8.96
C ASP A 103 15.39 3.05 -8.85
N LEU A 104 14.61 3.72 -8.01
CA LEU A 104 14.67 5.17 -7.85
C LEU A 104 16.03 5.66 -7.34
N THR A 105 16.79 4.80 -6.65
CA THR A 105 18.12 5.16 -6.15
C THR A 105 19.17 5.20 -7.26
N ALA A 106 18.94 4.46 -8.34
CA ALA A 106 19.81 4.44 -9.52
C ALA A 106 19.45 5.57 -10.52
N LEU A 107 18.33 6.23 -10.35
CA LEU A 107 17.88 7.31 -11.24
C LEU A 107 18.38 8.68 -10.76
N GLY A 108 18.68 9.58 -11.70
CA GLY A 108 18.83 11.00 -11.39
C GLY A 108 17.49 11.61 -10.92
N SER A 109 17.55 12.63 -10.04
CA SER A 109 16.35 13.23 -9.43
C SER A 109 15.21 13.60 -10.40
N PRO A 110 15.45 14.15 -11.61
CA PRO A 110 14.36 14.44 -12.54
C PRO A 110 13.62 13.19 -13.00
N TYR A 111 14.32 12.08 -13.22
CA TYR A 111 13.72 10.83 -13.64
C TYR A 111 12.98 10.13 -12.49
N ALA A 112 13.52 10.17 -11.27
CA ALA A 112 12.83 9.66 -10.10
C ALA A 112 11.53 10.43 -9.83
N MET A 113 11.54 11.76 -9.98
CA MET A 113 10.32 12.57 -9.90
C MET A 113 9.32 12.21 -10.99
N TYR A 114 9.77 11.99 -12.22
CA TYR A 114 8.91 11.57 -13.33
C TYR A 114 8.22 10.22 -13.04
N GLU A 115 8.98 9.23 -12.57
CA GLU A 115 8.44 7.91 -12.17
C GLU A 115 7.28 8.04 -11.17
N ILE A 116 7.45 8.88 -10.15
CA ILE A 116 6.45 9.03 -9.09
C ILE A 116 5.24 9.85 -9.58
N LEU A 117 5.49 11.00 -10.22
CA LEU A 117 4.41 11.95 -10.55
C LEU A 117 3.57 11.47 -11.75
N GLU A 118 4.22 10.87 -12.76
CA GLU A 118 3.48 10.38 -13.92
C GLU A 118 2.69 9.12 -13.57
N ASP A 119 3.23 8.23 -12.74
CA ASP A 119 2.49 7.08 -12.21
C ASP A 119 1.21 7.53 -11.52
N LYS A 120 1.32 8.41 -10.52
CA LYS A 120 0.17 8.99 -9.81
C LYS A 120 -0.85 9.57 -10.78
N LYS A 121 -0.42 10.42 -11.71
CA LYS A 121 -1.29 11.08 -12.68
C LYS A 121 -2.03 10.11 -13.60
N GLN A 122 -1.40 9.01 -14.01
CA GLN A 122 -2.04 8.01 -14.87
C GLN A 122 -2.99 7.12 -14.06
N LEU A 123 -2.62 6.72 -12.85
CA LEU A 123 -3.50 5.96 -11.97
C LEU A 123 -4.74 6.77 -11.59
N GLU A 124 -4.62 8.07 -11.27
CA GLU A 124 -5.77 8.94 -10.98
C GLU A 124 -6.76 9.08 -12.14
N LYS A 125 -6.31 8.93 -13.39
CA LYS A 125 -7.22 8.90 -14.55
C LYS A 125 -7.91 7.54 -14.70
N LEU A 126 -7.22 6.48 -14.33
CA LEU A 126 -7.70 5.11 -14.45
C LEU A 126 -8.71 4.79 -13.36
N VAL A 127 -8.46 5.29 -12.15
CA VAL A 127 -9.27 5.07 -10.98
C VAL A 127 -10.00 6.36 -10.66
N LYS A 128 -11.18 6.52 -11.24
CA LYS A 128 -12.07 7.65 -10.93
C LYS A 128 -12.75 7.38 -9.60
N ASP A 129 -12.60 8.30 -8.65
CA ASP A 129 -13.30 8.27 -7.35
C ASP A 129 -12.77 7.23 -6.31
N LEU A 130 -11.45 7.02 -6.23
CA LEU A 130 -10.82 6.35 -5.08
C LEU A 130 -10.28 7.36 -4.07
#